data_019bbf053306bfb2d19f480648d4559d
#
_entry.id   019bbf053306bfb2d19f480648d4559d
#
_cell.length_a   1.000
_cell.length_b   1.000
_cell.length_c   1.000
_cell.angle_alpha   90.00
_cell.angle_beta   90.00
_cell.angle_gamma   90.00
#
_symmetry.space_group_name_H-M   'P 1'
#
loop_
_entity.id
_entity.type
_entity.pdbx_description
1 polymer ?
#
loop_
_entity_poly.entity_id
_entity_poly.type
_entity_poly.pdbx_seq_one_letter_code
_entity_poly.pdbx_strand_id
1 'polypeptide(L)'
;LPRRFDDGLPTDYRSNTLDIGESLKKISDEDRRFDIALVDSWHEYETSWRDLVEGFRLIRQGGTLVVHDCLPPRSEIAVPNYIQGEWCGVSYQAYVDFISERHDLAVYTVDTDHGCGVIRKLADPSPESATVAGAELLEDWRSKRDDPWKPSPSFRRTSRFC
;
A
#
# COMPACT_ATOMS: atom_id res chain seq x y z
N LEU A 1 -18.25 17.71 -1.19
CA LEU A 1 -17.20 18.37 -1.99
C LEU A 1 -15.87 18.07 -1.32
N PRO A 2 -14.89 17.44 -1.99
CA PRO A 2 -13.58 17.22 -1.42
C PRO A 2 -12.94 18.56 -1.08
N ARG A 3 -12.39 18.68 0.13
CA ARG A 3 -11.64 19.86 0.51
C ARG A 3 -10.40 19.94 -0.40
N ARG A 4 -10.26 21.00 -1.15
CA ARG A 4 -9.02 21.33 -1.82
C ARG A 4 -7.99 21.67 -0.75
N PHE A 5 -7.04 20.81 -0.54
CA PHE A 5 -5.80 21.18 0.13
C PHE A 5 -4.95 21.91 -0.91
N ASP A 6 -5.02 23.23 -0.91
CA ASP A 6 -4.08 24.06 -1.65
C ASP A 6 -3.01 24.50 -0.65
N ASP A 7 -1.99 23.68 -0.52
CA ASP A 7 -0.83 23.92 0.34
C ASP A 7 0.23 24.82 -0.33
N GLY A 8 -0.07 25.28 -1.54
CA GLY A 8 0.83 26.13 -2.33
C GLY A 8 2.05 25.40 -2.87
N LEU A 9 2.16 24.08 -2.68
CA LEU A 9 3.27 23.32 -3.25
C LEU A 9 3.07 23.16 -4.77
N PRO A 10 4.15 23.27 -5.55
CA PRO A 10 4.08 23.03 -6.99
C PRO A 10 3.71 21.57 -7.25
N THR A 11 2.66 21.34 -8.01
CA THR A 11 2.23 20.02 -8.44
C THR A 11 2.12 19.98 -9.96
N ASP A 12 2.69 18.97 -10.59
CA ASP A 12 2.58 18.77 -12.03
C ASP A 12 1.19 18.29 -12.44
N TYR A 13 0.58 17.46 -11.60
CA TYR A 13 -0.72 16.85 -11.86
C TYR A 13 -1.60 16.89 -10.61
N ARG A 14 -2.86 17.24 -10.79
CA ARG A 14 -3.90 17.16 -9.75
C ARG A 14 -5.06 16.37 -10.28
N SER A 15 -5.54 15.42 -9.50
CA SER A 15 -6.70 14.61 -9.82
C SER A 15 -7.52 14.32 -8.58
N ASN A 16 -8.76 13.88 -8.80
CA ASN A 16 -9.59 13.32 -7.75
C ASN A 16 -9.24 11.83 -7.59
N THR A 17 -9.19 11.34 -6.37
CA THR A 17 -8.95 9.92 -6.05
C THR A 17 -9.87 8.97 -6.80
N LEU A 18 -11.11 9.39 -7.08
CA LEU A 18 -12.08 8.58 -7.82
C LEU A 18 -11.94 8.66 -9.34
N ASP A 19 -11.20 9.66 -9.85
CA ASP A 19 -10.99 9.90 -11.29
C ASP A 19 -9.52 10.24 -11.58
N ILE A 20 -8.66 9.35 -11.17
CA ILE A 20 -7.21 9.47 -11.33
C ILE A 20 -6.73 9.04 -12.74
N GLY A 21 -7.59 8.36 -13.51
CA GLY A 21 -7.22 7.68 -14.74
C GLY A 21 -6.56 8.58 -15.79
N GLU A 22 -7.06 9.81 -15.99
CA GLU A 22 -6.45 10.75 -16.95
C GLU A 22 -5.05 11.20 -16.51
N SER A 23 -4.87 11.51 -15.22
CA SER A 23 -3.57 11.90 -14.67
C SER A 23 -2.55 10.77 -14.78
N LEU A 24 -2.94 9.54 -14.45
CA LEU A 24 -2.09 8.36 -14.57
C LEU A 24 -1.72 8.07 -16.02
N LYS A 25 -2.67 8.21 -16.95
CA LYS A 25 -2.42 8.06 -18.38
C LYS A 25 -1.40 9.08 -18.85
N LYS A 26 -1.56 10.35 -18.51
CA LYS A 26 -0.65 11.42 -18.90
C LYS A 26 0.77 11.20 -18.38
N ILE A 27 0.91 10.82 -17.11
CA ILE A 27 2.20 10.47 -16.52
C ILE A 27 2.85 9.28 -17.25
N SER A 28 2.03 8.29 -17.63
CA SER A 28 2.49 7.11 -18.35
C SER A 28 2.91 7.43 -19.79
N ASP A 29 2.17 8.30 -20.46
CA ASP A 29 2.46 8.72 -21.85
C ASP A 29 3.76 9.54 -21.91
N GLU A 30 4.12 10.24 -20.84
CA GLU A 30 5.38 10.97 -20.70
C GLU A 30 6.56 10.05 -20.28
N ASP A 31 6.34 8.75 -20.15
CA ASP A 31 7.33 7.75 -19.68
C ASP A 31 8.01 8.11 -18.35
N ARG A 32 7.32 8.87 -17.51
CA ARG A 32 7.84 9.25 -16.19
C ARG A 32 7.88 8.06 -15.26
N ARG A 33 8.95 8.00 -14.48
CA ARG A 33 9.13 7.04 -13.38
C ARG A 33 9.61 7.79 -12.14
N PHE A 34 9.18 7.31 -10.98
CA PHE A 34 9.44 7.94 -9.70
C PHE A 34 10.36 7.09 -8.85
N ASP A 35 11.19 7.75 -8.05
CA ASP A 35 12.04 7.11 -7.04
C ASP A 35 11.21 6.63 -5.86
N ILE A 36 10.19 7.42 -5.50
CA ILE A 36 9.28 7.15 -4.40
C ILE A 36 7.87 7.63 -4.75
N ALA A 37 6.87 6.90 -4.31
CA ALA A 37 5.48 7.34 -4.28
C ALA A 37 4.83 6.97 -2.95
N LEU A 38 3.80 7.73 -2.56
CA LEU A 38 2.93 7.45 -1.44
C LEU A 38 1.53 7.13 -1.99
N VAL A 39 0.96 6.03 -1.53
CA VAL A 39 -0.44 5.66 -1.73
C VAL A 39 -1.16 5.80 -0.39
N ASP A 40 -2.09 6.74 -0.37
CA ASP A 40 -3.01 7.02 0.74
C ASP A 40 -4.36 7.32 0.10
N SER A 41 -4.97 6.27 -0.42
CA SER A 41 -6.17 6.34 -1.25
C SER A 41 -7.45 6.35 -0.41
N TRP A 42 -8.60 6.43 -1.08
CA TRP A 42 -9.88 6.12 -0.45
C TRP A 42 -9.88 4.63 -0.04
N HIS A 43 -10.10 4.34 1.23
CA HIS A 43 -9.74 3.07 1.88
C HIS A 43 -10.70 1.89 1.58
N GLU A 44 -11.38 1.92 0.44
CA GLU A 44 -12.09 0.77 -0.13
C GLU A 44 -11.11 -0.13 -0.89
N TYR A 45 -11.39 -1.43 -0.94
CA TYR A 45 -10.49 -2.42 -1.51
C TYR A 45 -10.10 -2.11 -2.96
N GLU A 46 -11.10 -1.90 -3.84
CA GLU A 46 -10.86 -1.69 -5.28
C GLU A 46 -10.07 -0.42 -5.55
N THR A 47 -10.32 0.63 -4.79
CA THR A 47 -9.58 1.89 -4.90
C THR A 47 -8.13 1.71 -4.45
N SER A 48 -7.93 1.11 -3.28
CA SER A 48 -6.59 0.83 -2.75
C SER A 48 -5.81 -0.11 -3.66
N TRP A 49 -6.45 -1.16 -4.18
CA TRP A 49 -5.83 -2.09 -5.13
C TRP A 49 -5.39 -1.40 -6.41
N ARG A 50 -6.26 -0.62 -7.02
CA ARG A 50 -5.95 0.14 -8.24
C ARG A 50 -4.76 1.08 -8.01
N ASP A 51 -4.78 1.83 -6.92
CA ASP A 51 -3.76 2.83 -6.62
C ASP A 51 -2.41 2.16 -6.28
N LEU A 52 -2.43 0.99 -5.65
CA LEU A 52 -1.24 0.14 -5.46
C LEU A 52 -0.64 -0.31 -6.80
N VAL A 53 -1.47 -0.88 -7.68
CA VAL A 53 -1.04 -1.39 -8.98
C VAL A 53 -0.45 -0.27 -9.84
N GLU A 54 -1.17 0.84 -9.96
CA GLU A 54 -0.73 1.96 -10.79
C GLU A 54 0.48 2.69 -10.17
N GLY A 55 0.47 2.92 -8.85
CA GLY A 55 1.60 3.50 -8.15
C GLY A 55 2.87 2.66 -8.33
N PHE A 56 2.76 1.34 -8.17
CA PHE A 56 3.90 0.44 -8.38
C PHE A 56 4.40 0.42 -9.83
N ARG A 57 3.48 0.52 -10.80
CA ARG A 57 3.84 0.60 -12.22
C ARG A 57 4.68 1.83 -12.52
N LEU A 58 4.40 2.96 -11.86
CA LEU A 58 5.10 4.22 -12.02
C LEU A 58 6.43 4.31 -11.26
N ILE A 59 6.69 3.41 -10.31
CA ILE A 59 7.98 3.35 -9.61
C ILE A 59 9.03 2.74 -10.55
N ARG A 60 10.22 3.38 -10.61
CA ARG A 60 11.38 2.82 -11.31
C ARG A 60 11.93 1.59 -10.60
N GLN A 61 12.75 0.81 -11.29
CA GLN A 61 13.53 -0.27 -10.67
C GLN A 61 14.40 0.30 -9.53
N GLY A 62 14.38 -0.39 -8.38
CA GLY A 62 15.06 0.06 -7.16
C GLY A 62 14.36 1.20 -6.41
N GLY A 63 13.24 1.70 -6.90
CA GLY A 63 12.42 2.71 -6.23
C GLY A 63 11.49 2.10 -5.18
N THR A 64 10.76 2.95 -4.47
CA THR A 64 9.96 2.59 -3.29
C THR A 64 8.54 3.12 -3.40
N LEU A 65 7.56 2.27 -3.11
CA LEU A 65 6.17 2.64 -2.88
C LEU A 65 5.88 2.55 -1.38
N VAL A 66 5.35 3.62 -0.81
CA VAL A 66 4.86 3.66 0.58
C VAL A 66 3.33 3.62 0.54
N VAL A 67 2.74 2.79 1.38
CA VAL A 67 1.29 2.58 1.45
C VAL A 67 0.81 2.84 2.87
N HIS A 68 -0.17 3.71 3.03
CA HIS A 68 -0.75 4.01 4.33
C HIS A 68 -1.84 3.01 4.72
N ASP A 69 -2.24 2.99 6.02
CA ASP A 69 -3.28 2.13 6.59
C ASP A 69 -3.07 0.62 6.41
N CYS A 70 -1.79 0.20 6.45
CA CYS A 70 -1.43 -1.22 6.30
C CYS A 70 -1.47 -2.03 7.59
N LEU A 71 -1.60 -1.38 8.75
CA LEU A 71 -1.64 -2.02 10.07
C LEU A 71 -2.64 -1.30 10.99
N PRO A 72 -3.95 -1.39 10.71
CA PRO A 72 -4.96 -0.76 11.55
C PRO A 72 -4.83 -1.22 13.01
N PRO A 73 -4.85 -0.33 14.01
CA PRO A 73 -4.62 -0.70 15.41
C PRO A 73 -5.80 -1.44 16.06
N ARG A 74 -6.99 -1.39 15.44
CA ARG A 74 -8.22 -2.01 15.97
C ARG A 74 -9.24 -2.31 14.86
N SER A 75 -10.08 -3.31 15.07
CA SER A 75 -11.06 -3.80 14.10
C SER A 75 -12.15 -2.80 13.74
N GLU A 76 -12.51 -1.93 14.68
CA GLU A 76 -13.61 -0.98 14.54
C GLU A 76 -13.38 0.04 13.43
N ILE A 77 -12.11 0.36 13.13
CA ILE A 77 -11.73 1.27 12.05
C ILE A 77 -11.29 0.56 10.76
N ALA A 78 -11.12 -0.77 10.83
CA ALA A 78 -10.71 -1.63 9.74
C ALA A 78 -11.92 -2.25 9.02
N VAL A 79 -12.90 -1.43 8.68
CA VAL A 79 -14.19 -1.86 8.10
C VAL A 79 -14.37 -1.32 6.68
N PRO A 80 -15.03 -2.07 5.78
CA PRO A 80 -15.12 -1.69 4.36
C PRO A 80 -15.93 -0.41 4.12
N ASN A 81 -16.94 -0.15 4.95
CA ASN A 81 -17.78 1.02 4.80
C ASN A 81 -17.20 2.21 5.56
N TYR A 82 -17.25 3.38 4.93
CA TYR A 82 -16.81 4.62 5.58
C TYR A 82 -17.52 4.86 6.91
N ILE A 83 -16.73 5.20 7.92
CA ILE A 83 -17.20 5.70 9.23
C ILE A 83 -16.61 7.09 9.50
N GLN A 84 -17.37 7.89 10.21
CA GLN A 84 -16.91 9.23 10.57
C GLN A 84 -15.81 9.17 11.64
N GLY A 85 -14.71 9.90 11.44
CA GLY A 85 -13.56 9.93 12.33
C GLY A 85 -12.41 9.10 11.77
N GLU A 86 -11.74 8.31 12.62
CA GLU A 86 -10.67 7.42 12.18
C GLU A 86 -11.24 6.23 11.40
N TRP A 87 -10.72 6.03 10.21
CA TRP A 87 -11.14 4.94 9.34
C TRP A 87 -10.00 4.52 8.41
N CYS A 88 -9.44 3.35 8.64
CA CYS A 88 -8.42 2.74 7.78
C CYS A 88 -9.03 1.92 6.64
N GLY A 89 -10.35 1.66 6.71
CA GLY A 89 -11.02 0.84 5.71
C GLY A 89 -10.41 -0.55 5.59
N VAL A 90 -10.29 -1.01 4.36
CA VAL A 90 -9.71 -2.32 4.02
C VAL A 90 -8.46 -2.19 3.12
N SER A 91 -7.77 -1.05 3.19
CA SER A 91 -6.51 -0.80 2.48
C SER A 91 -5.45 -1.87 2.80
N TYR A 92 -5.40 -2.32 4.06
CA TYR A 92 -4.49 -3.38 4.49
C TYR A 92 -4.72 -4.70 3.76
N GLN A 93 -5.97 -5.03 3.38
CA GLN A 93 -6.28 -6.25 2.61
C GLN A 93 -5.71 -6.14 1.20
N ALA A 94 -5.95 -5.03 0.53
CA ALA A 94 -5.39 -4.76 -0.80
C ALA A 94 -3.85 -4.80 -0.77
N TYR A 95 -3.23 -4.25 0.28
CA TYR A 95 -1.78 -4.30 0.47
C TYR A 95 -1.27 -5.73 0.62
N VAL A 96 -1.89 -6.54 1.49
CA VAL A 96 -1.48 -7.93 1.72
C VAL A 96 -1.65 -8.76 0.46
N ASP A 97 -2.79 -8.63 -0.24
CA ASP A 97 -3.03 -9.35 -1.48
C ASP A 97 -2.02 -8.94 -2.56
N PHE A 98 -1.72 -7.65 -2.68
CA PHE A 98 -0.75 -7.14 -3.65
C PHE A 98 0.65 -7.71 -3.45
N ILE A 99 1.12 -7.83 -2.20
CA ILE A 99 2.47 -8.32 -1.91
C ILE A 99 2.58 -9.85 -1.92
N SER A 100 1.46 -10.56 -1.72
CA SER A 100 1.45 -12.02 -1.49
C SER A 100 1.81 -12.84 -2.71
N GLU A 101 1.51 -12.35 -3.91
CA GLU A 101 1.70 -13.07 -5.16
C GLU A 101 2.90 -12.58 -5.96
N ARG A 102 3.72 -11.68 -5.37
CA ARG A 102 4.79 -11.01 -6.08
C ARG A 102 6.17 -11.44 -5.57
N HIS A 103 7.08 -11.62 -6.51
CA HIS A 103 8.47 -12.01 -6.25
C HIS A 103 9.48 -10.92 -6.64
N ASP A 104 8.98 -9.78 -7.13
CA ASP A 104 9.79 -8.66 -7.63
C ASP A 104 9.89 -7.51 -6.63
N LEU A 105 9.62 -7.80 -5.34
CA LEU A 105 9.65 -6.79 -4.28
C LEU A 105 10.39 -7.25 -3.02
N ALA A 106 10.91 -6.25 -2.28
CA ALA A 106 11.21 -6.39 -0.85
C ALA A 106 10.20 -5.54 -0.07
N VAL A 107 9.66 -6.09 1.01
CA VAL A 107 8.53 -5.52 1.74
C VAL A 107 8.80 -5.50 3.24
N TYR A 108 8.40 -4.42 3.90
CA TYR A 108 8.27 -4.35 5.36
C TYR A 108 7.17 -3.36 5.74
N THR A 109 6.64 -3.49 6.95
CA THR A 109 5.64 -2.55 7.48
C THR A 109 6.19 -1.84 8.71
N VAL A 110 6.12 -0.52 8.72
CA VAL A 110 6.48 0.31 9.87
C VAL A 110 5.24 0.48 10.73
N ASP A 111 5.35 0.11 12.01
CA ASP A 111 4.25 0.25 13.00
C ASP A 111 4.19 1.69 13.50
N THR A 112 3.62 2.55 12.69
CA THR A 112 3.35 3.96 12.98
C THR A 112 2.15 4.42 12.16
N ASP A 113 1.36 5.34 12.69
CA ASP A 113 0.27 6.01 11.97
C ASP A 113 -0.61 5.03 11.16
N HIS A 114 -1.24 4.07 11.84
CA HIS A 114 -2.05 2.99 11.26
C HIS A 114 -1.30 2.03 10.32
N GLY A 115 0.03 2.07 10.37
CA GLY A 115 0.93 1.21 9.59
C GLY A 115 1.27 1.74 8.20
N CYS A 116 2.57 1.93 7.99
CA CYS A 116 3.10 2.29 6.68
C CYS A 116 3.76 1.06 6.03
N GLY A 117 3.14 0.49 5.02
CA GLY A 117 3.72 -0.55 4.19
C GLY A 117 4.78 0.05 3.25
N VAL A 118 5.97 -0.51 3.24
CA VAL A 118 7.06 -0.06 2.36
C VAL A 118 7.40 -1.17 1.39
N ILE A 119 7.21 -0.91 0.12
CA ILE A 119 7.40 -1.84 -0.99
C ILE A 119 8.54 -1.32 -1.87
N ARG A 120 9.67 -2.02 -1.89
CA ARG A 120 10.77 -1.72 -2.78
C ARG A 120 10.72 -2.60 -4.01
N LYS A 121 10.72 -1.99 -5.20
CA LYS A 121 10.78 -2.69 -6.48
C LYS A 121 12.20 -3.20 -6.73
N LEU A 122 12.37 -4.52 -6.81
CA LEU A 122 13.70 -5.10 -7.01
C LEU A 122 14.14 -4.93 -8.47
N ALA A 123 15.42 -4.57 -8.66
CA ALA A 123 16.00 -4.42 -9.99
C ALA A 123 16.30 -5.77 -10.64
N ASP A 124 16.61 -6.77 -9.81
CA ASP A 124 16.88 -8.15 -10.26
C ASP A 124 16.22 -9.10 -9.24
N PRO A 125 14.98 -9.54 -9.51
CA PRO A 125 14.26 -10.41 -8.61
C PRO A 125 14.88 -11.80 -8.62
N SER A 126 15.61 -12.15 -7.56
CA SER A 126 16.02 -13.54 -7.35
C SER A 126 14.89 -14.32 -6.63
N PRO A 127 14.71 -15.61 -6.94
CA PRO A 127 13.74 -16.45 -6.23
C PRO A 127 13.94 -16.51 -4.71
N GLU A 128 15.17 -16.30 -4.25
CA GLU A 128 15.53 -16.39 -2.83
C GLU A 128 15.18 -15.12 -2.04
N SER A 129 15.17 -13.94 -2.67
CA SER A 129 14.88 -12.67 -2.00
C SER A 129 13.40 -12.44 -1.71
N ALA A 130 12.53 -13.14 -2.42
CA ALA A 130 11.08 -12.98 -2.36
C ALA A 130 10.39 -13.83 -1.29
N THR A 131 11.07 -14.84 -0.75
CA THR A 131 10.41 -16.01 -0.17
C THR A 131 10.04 -15.86 1.30
N VAL A 132 10.70 -15.01 2.06
CA VAL A 132 10.59 -15.08 3.53
C VAL A 132 9.49 -14.20 4.11
N ALA A 133 9.33 -12.99 3.61
CA ALA A 133 8.37 -12.05 4.20
C ALA A 133 6.93 -12.24 3.69
N GLY A 134 6.76 -12.49 2.40
CA GLY A 134 5.45 -12.60 1.78
C GLY A 134 4.71 -13.89 2.13
N ALA A 135 5.41 -15.04 2.17
CA ALA A 135 4.80 -16.32 2.46
C ALA A 135 4.33 -16.43 3.92
N GLU A 136 5.12 -15.93 4.87
CA GLU A 136 4.72 -15.90 6.28
C GLU A 136 3.53 -14.96 6.54
N LEU A 137 3.50 -13.81 5.89
CA LEU A 137 2.39 -12.87 5.97
C LEU A 137 1.11 -13.45 5.34
N LEU A 138 1.23 -14.15 4.22
CA LEU A 138 0.09 -14.76 3.53
C LEU A 138 -0.50 -15.93 4.33
N GLU A 139 0.34 -16.78 4.91
CA GLU A 139 -0.10 -17.91 5.73
C GLU A 139 -0.78 -17.42 6.99
N ASP A 140 -0.23 -16.40 7.62
CA ASP A 140 -0.80 -15.72 8.77
C ASP A 140 -2.14 -15.04 8.42
N TRP A 141 -2.24 -14.36 7.31
CA TRP A 141 -3.47 -13.76 6.79
C TRP A 141 -4.54 -14.83 6.48
N ARG A 142 -4.17 -15.89 5.78
CA ARG A 142 -5.09 -16.99 5.45
C ARG A 142 -5.62 -17.72 6.68
N SER A 143 -4.78 -17.90 7.69
CA SER A 143 -5.17 -18.53 8.95
C SER A 143 -6.14 -17.69 9.78
N LYS A 144 -6.23 -16.40 9.52
CA LYS A 144 -7.05 -15.41 10.23
C LYS A 144 -8.23 -14.87 9.42
N ARG A 145 -8.51 -15.46 8.28
CA ARG A 145 -9.58 -15.01 7.40
C ARG A 145 -10.95 -14.96 8.09
N ASP A 146 -11.17 -15.80 9.09
CA ASP A 146 -12.39 -15.83 9.91
C ASP A 146 -12.34 -14.89 11.13
N ASP A 147 -11.14 -14.39 11.49
CA ASP A 147 -10.91 -13.34 12.49
C ASP A 147 -9.71 -12.48 12.03
N PRO A 148 -9.94 -11.60 11.04
CA PRO A 148 -8.87 -10.84 10.39
C PRO A 148 -8.12 -9.90 11.34
N TRP A 149 -8.60 -9.82 12.58
CA TRP A 149 -8.08 -8.87 13.55
C TRP A 149 -7.21 -9.47 14.67
N LYS A 150 -6.95 -10.76 14.72
CA LYS A 150 -5.94 -11.23 15.66
C LYS A 150 -4.57 -10.74 15.23
N PRO A 151 -3.94 -9.78 15.95
CA PRO A 151 -2.61 -9.32 15.60
C PRO A 151 -1.65 -10.49 15.66
N SER A 152 -1.00 -10.80 14.53
CA SER A 152 0.03 -11.82 14.50
C SER A 152 1.27 -11.35 15.23
N PRO A 153 1.88 -12.21 16.05
CA PRO A 153 3.23 -11.97 16.54
C PRO A 153 4.27 -11.83 15.43
N SER A 154 4.06 -12.44 14.27
CA SER A 154 4.94 -12.37 13.11
C SER A 154 4.86 -11.01 12.40
N PHE A 155 3.68 -10.40 12.32
CA PHE A 155 3.48 -9.09 11.72
C PHE A 155 4.26 -7.98 12.49
N ARG A 156 4.42 -8.13 13.81
CA ARG A 156 5.23 -7.22 14.63
C ARG A 156 6.74 -7.46 14.54
N ARG A 157 7.19 -8.62 14.01
CA ARG A 157 8.60 -8.97 13.94
C ARG A 157 9.35 -8.44 12.71
N THR A 158 8.63 -8.06 11.67
CA THR A 158 9.25 -7.50 10.45
C THR A 158 9.70 -6.03 10.60
N SER A 159 9.43 -5.41 11.75
CA SER A 159 9.92 -4.06 12.10
C SER A 159 11.33 -4.05 12.73
N ARG A 160 12.20 -5.02 12.42
CA ARG A 160 13.62 -4.91 12.82
C ARG A 160 14.38 -4.15 11.75
N PHE A 161 14.67 -2.90 12.07
CA PHE A 161 15.79 -2.20 11.46
C PHE A 161 17.09 -2.98 11.73
N CYS A 162 17.81 -3.33 10.71
CA CYS A 162 19.26 -3.42 10.68
C CYS A 162 19.79 -2.24 9.90
#